data_57a511074ec1a8c59b44b94fa431ab03
#
_entry.id   57a511074ec1a8c59b44b94fa431ab03
#
_cell.length_a   1.000
_cell.length_b   1.000
_cell.length_c   1.000
_cell.angle_alpha   90.00
_cell.angle_beta   90.00
_cell.angle_gamma   90.00
#
_symmetry.space_group_name_H-M   'P 1'
#
loop_
_entity.id
_entity.type
_entity.pdbx_description
1 polymer ?
#
loop_
_entity_poly.entity_id
_entity_poly.type
_entity_poly.pdbx_seq_one_letter_code
_entity_poly.pdbx_strand_id
1 'polypeptide(L)'
;SADSIDPLGAVLALCSGVCWALYIIFGKKAGSSLDKSCVALAMLVGSCAIFPVGLASSGMDLFRPEILPLALILGIFSSALPYGVEIIALKNLPARTFSILMSLEPALAALSGFLFLGEQLSLAQWAALSAIISASIGSTLTIRKQ
;
A
#
# COMPACT_ATOMS: atom_id res chain seq x y z
N SER A 1 -28.25 1.39 -2.91
CA SER A 1 -28.00 2.50 -1.98
C SER A 1 -26.61 2.99 -2.24
N ALA A 2 -26.45 4.28 -2.63
CA ALA A 2 -25.14 4.92 -2.58
C ALA A 2 -24.81 5.00 -1.09
N ASP A 3 -23.94 4.10 -0.61
CA ASP A 3 -23.47 4.14 0.75
C ASP A 3 -22.82 5.51 0.95
N SER A 4 -23.35 6.26 1.90
CA SER A 4 -22.79 7.54 2.30
C SER A 4 -21.33 7.30 2.71
N ILE A 5 -20.40 8.01 2.09
CA ILE A 5 -18.99 7.95 2.47
C ILE A 5 -18.91 8.29 3.95
N ASP A 6 -18.38 7.37 4.74
CA ASP A 6 -18.12 7.62 6.15
C ASP A 6 -17.09 8.75 6.29
N PRO A 7 -17.44 9.89 6.91
CA PRO A 7 -16.52 11.02 7.03
C PRO A 7 -15.24 10.66 7.79
N LEU A 8 -15.34 9.79 8.80
CA LEU A 8 -14.17 9.33 9.56
C LEU A 8 -13.25 8.47 8.68
N GLY A 9 -13.83 7.56 7.91
CA GLY A 9 -13.10 6.75 6.95
C GLY A 9 -12.39 7.60 5.90
N ALA A 10 -13.06 8.64 5.39
CA ALA A 10 -12.45 9.58 4.44
C ALA A 10 -11.26 10.36 5.04
N VAL A 11 -11.38 10.86 6.28
CA VAL A 11 -10.28 11.52 6.97
C VAL A 11 -9.11 10.58 7.21
N LEU A 12 -9.36 9.36 7.65
CA LEU A 12 -8.32 8.35 7.86
C LEU A 12 -7.60 8.00 6.55
N ALA A 13 -8.32 7.88 5.44
CA ALA A 13 -7.76 7.64 4.13
C ALA A 13 -6.85 8.80 3.68
N LEU A 14 -7.25 10.05 3.89
CA LEU A 14 -6.42 11.22 3.60
C LEU A 14 -5.15 11.24 4.46
N CYS A 15 -5.26 10.98 5.76
CA CYS A 15 -4.10 10.87 6.66
C CYS A 15 -3.12 9.78 6.19
N SER A 16 -3.65 8.61 5.80
CA SER A 16 -2.84 7.52 5.24
C SER A 16 -2.10 7.96 3.97
N GLY A 17 -2.78 8.67 3.06
CA GLY A 17 -2.18 9.23 1.86
C GLY A 17 -1.04 10.21 2.15
N VAL A 18 -1.19 11.07 3.16
CA VAL A 18 -0.12 11.97 3.61
C VAL A 18 1.07 11.17 4.16
N CYS A 19 0.83 10.17 5.01
CA CYS A 19 1.88 9.29 5.53
C CYS A 19 2.63 8.58 4.40
N TRP A 20 1.91 8.09 3.40
CA TRP A 20 2.50 7.47 2.21
C TRP A 20 3.38 8.44 1.41
N ALA A 21 2.90 9.66 1.18
CA ALA A 21 3.69 10.69 0.48
C ALA A 21 4.99 11.01 1.25
N LEU A 22 4.92 11.16 2.57
CA LEU A 22 6.08 11.36 3.43
C LEU A 22 7.06 10.17 3.36
N TYR A 23 6.54 8.95 3.36
CA TYR A 23 7.35 7.73 3.19
C TYR A 23 8.17 7.78 1.89
N ILE A 24 7.55 8.14 0.76
CA ILE A 24 8.25 8.25 -0.54
C ILE A 24 9.31 9.35 -0.49
N ILE A 25 8.98 10.53 0.04
CA ILE A 25 9.89 11.68 0.11
C ILE A 25 11.10 11.36 1.01
N PHE A 26 10.87 10.87 2.21
CA PHE A 26 11.94 10.54 3.16
C PHE A 26 12.73 9.30 2.71
N GLY A 27 12.06 8.30 2.17
CA GLY A 27 12.71 7.13 1.60
C GLY A 27 13.66 7.52 0.45
N LYS A 28 13.25 8.42 -0.41
CA LYS A 28 14.12 8.94 -1.49
C LYS A 28 15.26 9.81 -0.96
N LYS A 29 15.03 10.65 0.06
CA LYS A 29 16.07 11.47 0.69
C LYS A 29 17.12 10.63 1.41
N ALA A 30 16.73 9.55 2.06
CA ALA A 30 17.65 8.62 2.70
C ALA A 30 18.60 7.93 1.69
N GLY A 31 18.20 7.88 0.42
CA GLY A 31 19.05 7.50 -0.71
C GLY A 31 19.74 6.15 -0.56
N SER A 32 21.05 6.12 -0.84
CA SER A 32 21.88 4.91 -0.76
C SER A 32 22.05 4.35 0.66
N SER A 33 21.73 5.13 1.70
CA SER A 33 21.77 4.70 3.10
C SER A 33 20.61 3.79 3.49
N LEU A 34 19.54 3.69 2.66
CA LEU A 34 18.48 2.71 2.84
C LEU A 34 19.01 1.31 2.50
N ASP A 35 19.54 0.63 3.48
CA ASP A 35 19.87 -0.79 3.37
C ASP A 35 18.67 -1.66 3.75
N LYS A 36 18.73 -2.96 3.43
CA LYS A 36 17.72 -3.97 3.82
C LYS A 36 17.44 -3.94 5.32
N SER A 37 18.45 -3.61 6.11
CA SER A 37 18.34 -3.43 7.57
C SER A 37 17.38 -2.29 7.97
N CYS A 38 17.31 -1.21 7.18
CA CYS A 38 16.39 -0.09 7.46
C CYS A 38 14.93 -0.50 7.27
N VAL A 39 14.65 -1.34 6.27
CA VAL A 39 13.30 -1.88 6.04
C VAL A 39 12.88 -2.77 7.19
N ALA A 40 13.75 -3.70 7.60
CA ALA A 40 13.50 -4.59 8.73
C ALA A 40 13.28 -3.79 10.03
N LEU A 41 14.08 -2.76 10.27
CA LEU A 41 13.91 -1.90 11.44
C LEU A 41 12.60 -1.10 11.39
N ALA A 42 12.25 -0.54 10.26
CA ALA A 42 10.97 0.17 10.07
C ALA A 42 9.78 -0.75 10.32
N MET A 43 9.80 -1.98 9.79
CA MET A 43 8.77 -2.98 10.05
C MET A 43 8.71 -3.39 11.51
N LEU A 44 9.86 -3.54 12.17
CA LEU A 44 9.94 -3.84 13.60
C LEU A 44 9.29 -2.73 14.44
N VAL A 45 9.65 -1.47 14.17
CA VAL A 45 9.07 -0.30 14.85
C VAL A 45 7.56 -0.22 14.62
N GLY A 46 7.11 -0.39 13.37
CA GLY A 46 5.69 -0.41 13.02
C GLY A 46 4.94 -1.55 13.75
N SER A 47 5.53 -2.73 13.78
CA SER A 47 4.96 -3.89 14.50
C SER A 47 4.86 -3.61 16.00
N CYS A 48 5.90 -3.04 16.62
CA CYS A 48 5.89 -2.67 18.03
C CYS A 48 4.81 -1.62 18.36
N ALA A 49 4.51 -0.72 17.42
CA ALA A 49 3.47 0.29 17.60
C ALA A 49 2.04 -0.31 17.49
N ILE A 50 1.84 -1.23 16.55
CA ILE A 50 0.51 -1.82 16.28
C ILE A 50 0.21 -3.03 17.17
N PHE A 51 1.22 -3.80 17.58
CA PHE A 51 1.06 -5.01 18.38
C PHE A 51 0.24 -4.79 19.68
N PRO A 52 0.48 -3.72 20.49
CA PRO A 52 -0.34 -3.47 21.67
C PRO A 52 -1.81 -3.24 21.36
N VAL A 53 -2.11 -2.58 20.23
CA VAL A 53 -3.49 -2.35 19.79
C VAL A 53 -4.16 -3.66 19.40
N GLY A 54 -3.46 -4.52 18.67
CA GLY A 54 -3.91 -5.86 18.32
C GLY A 54 -4.16 -6.72 19.56
N LEU A 55 -3.26 -6.68 20.54
CA LEU A 55 -3.39 -7.42 21.78
C LEU A 55 -4.57 -6.93 22.63
N ALA A 56 -4.81 -5.62 22.65
CA ALA A 56 -5.95 -5.04 23.37
C ALA A 56 -7.30 -5.39 22.72
N SER A 57 -7.34 -5.54 21.39
CA SER A 57 -8.57 -5.84 20.65
C SER A 57 -8.90 -7.34 20.57
N SER A 58 -7.90 -8.19 20.40
CA SER A 58 -8.08 -9.64 20.15
C SER A 58 -7.57 -10.52 21.30
N GLY A 59 -6.88 -9.95 22.29
CA GLY A 59 -6.37 -10.66 23.46
C GLY A 59 -5.41 -11.79 23.08
N MET A 60 -5.48 -12.89 23.83
CA MET A 60 -4.62 -14.06 23.63
C MET A 60 -4.98 -14.91 22.40
N ASP A 61 -6.10 -14.61 21.73
CA ASP A 61 -6.51 -15.30 20.51
C ASP A 61 -5.50 -15.12 19.36
N LEU A 62 -4.71 -14.03 19.41
CA LEU A 62 -3.61 -13.78 18.47
C LEU A 62 -2.54 -14.90 18.47
N PHE A 63 -2.41 -15.62 19.58
CA PHE A 63 -1.37 -16.65 19.75
C PHE A 63 -1.89 -18.07 19.53
N ARG A 64 -3.10 -18.22 18.99
CA ARG A 64 -3.62 -19.54 18.66
C ARG A 64 -2.73 -20.23 17.63
N PRO A 65 -2.33 -21.49 17.87
CA PRO A 65 -1.46 -22.22 16.94
C PRO A 65 -2.01 -22.34 15.52
N GLU A 66 -3.34 -22.33 15.37
CA GLU A 66 -4.02 -22.40 14.08
C GLU A 66 -3.86 -21.11 13.25
N ILE A 67 -3.74 -19.97 13.93
CA ILE A 67 -3.65 -18.63 13.29
C ILE A 67 -2.21 -18.28 12.94
N LEU A 68 -1.24 -18.72 13.75
CA LEU A 68 0.17 -18.33 13.56
C LEU A 68 0.75 -18.67 12.19
N PRO A 69 0.55 -19.86 11.61
CA PRO A 69 1.06 -20.17 10.27
C PRO A 69 0.44 -19.27 9.20
N LEU A 70 -0.86 -19.02 9.28
CA LEU A 70 -1.56 -18.13 8.34
C LEU A 70 -1.09 -16.70 8.49
N ALA A 71 -0.92 -16.19 9.71
CA ALA A 71 -0.39 -14.86 9.98
C ALA A 71 1.04 -14.70 9.44
N LEU A 72 1.87 -15.75 9.58
CA LEU A 72 3.23 -15.74 9.05
C LEU A 72 3.24 -15.68 7.52
N ILE A 73 2.42 -16.50 6.86
CA ILE A 73 2.28 -16.50 5.39
C ILE A 73 1.79 -15.13 4.92
N LEU A 74 0.75 -14.58 5.54
CA LEU A 74 0.25 -13.25 5.23
C LEU A 74 1.32 -12.17 5.46
N GLY A 75 2.04 -12.22 6.58
CA GLY A 75 3.11 -11.28 6.88
C GLY A 75 4.23 -11.29 5.84
N ILE A 76 4.63 -12.48 5.36
CA ILE A 76 5.67 -12.62 4.33
C ILE A 76 5.15 -12.11 2.97
N PHE A 77 4.03 -12.62 2.49
CA PHE A 77 3.56 -12.35 1.13
C PHE A 77 2.85 -11.00 0.99
N SER A 78 2.19 -10.49 2.03
CA SER A 78 1.48 -9.22 2.01
C SER A 78 2.32 -8.03 2.48
N SER A 79 3.42 -8.28 3.19
CA SER A 79 4.24 -7.20 3.76
C SER A 79 5.73 -7.36 3.45
N ALA A 80 6.40 -8.38 3.95
CA ALA A 80 7.85 -8.46 3.88
C ALA A 80 8.37 -8.49 2.42
N LEU A 81 7.76 -9.28 1.56
CA LEU A 81 8.15 -9.40 0.16
C LEU A 81 7.79 -8.15 -0.65
N PRO A 82 6.55 -7.61 -0.63
CA PRO A 82 6.21 -6.39 -1.37
C PRO A 82 7.07 -5.20 -0.95
N TYR A 83 7.20 -4.91 0.34
CA TYR A 83 8.03 -3.80 0.81
C TYR A 83 9.52 -3.99 0.48
N GLY A 84 10.01 -5.22 0.50
CA GLY A 84 11.38 -5.52 0.08
C GLY A 84 11.63 -5.17 -1.40
N VAL A 85 10.69 -5.53 -2.28
CA VAL A 85 10.75 -5.19 -3.72
C VAL A 85 10.55 -3.70 -3.93
N GLU A 86 9.61 -3.09 -3.21
CA GLU A 86 9.29 -1.66 -3.27
C GLU A 86 10.51 -0.79 -2.95
N ILE A 87 11.26 -1.11 -1.91
CA ILE A 87 12.50 -0.39 -1.57
C ILE A 87 13.55 -0.49 -2.69
N ILE A 88 13.67 -1.64 -3.34
CA ILE A 88 14.57 -1.79 -4.49
C ILE A 88 14.11 -0.88 -5.63
N ALA A 89 12.82 -0.83 -5.91
CA ALA A 89 12.25 0.04 -6.92
C ALA A 89 12.45 1.53 -6.56
N LEU A 90 12.19 1.92 -5.31
CA LEU A 90 12.35 3.29 -4.82
C LEU A 90 13.80 3.77 -4.92
N LYS A 91 14.78 2.90 -4.71
CA LYS A 91 16.21 3.22 -4.90
C LYS A 91 16.57 3.50 -6.36
N ASN A 92 16.05 2.68 -7.26
CA ASN A 92 16.48 2.66 -8.66
C ASN A 92 15.64 3.58 -9.56
N LEU A 93 14.42 3.94 -9.15
CA LEU A 93 13.52 4.77 -9.94
C LEU A 93 13.48 6.21 -9.42
N PRO A 94 13.27 7.20 -10.30
CA PRO A 94 12.89 8.54 -9.86
C PRO A 94 11.60 8.49 -9.04
N ALA A 95 11.49 9.34 -8.00
CA ALA A 95 10.31 9.36 -7.11
C ALA A 95 9.00 9.55 -7.88
N ARG A 96 9.01 10.36 -8.95
CA ARG A 96 7.85 10.59 -9.81
C ARG A 96 7.41 9.31 -10.54
N THR A 97 8.35 8.58 -11.15
CA THR A 97 8.07 7.30 -11.82
C THR A 97 7.53 6.28 -10.85
N PHE A 98 8.15 6.18 -9.67
CA PHE A 98 7.70 5.31 -8.60
C PHE A 98 6.26 5.63 -8.17
N SER A 99 5.93 6.91 -7.93
CA SER A 99 4.58 7.32 -7.53
C SER A 99 3.53 7.02 -8.60
N ILE A 100 3.88 7.14 -9.90
CA ILE A 100 2.97 6.78 -11.00
C ILE A 100 2.70 5.28 -11.02
N LEU A 101 3.73 4.45 -10.83
CA LEU A 101 3.56 3.00 -10.76
C LEU A 101 2.70 2.59 -9.56
N MET A 102 2.94 3.20 -8.40
CA MET A 102 2.14 2.96 -7.20
C MET A 102 0.68 3.39 -7.36
N SER A 103 0.39 4.42 -8.16
CA SER A 103 -0.99 4.83 -8.43
C SER A 103 -1.81 3.79 -9.20
N LEU A 104 -1.17 2.80 -9.85
CA LEU A 104 -1.85 1.68 -10.51
C LEU A 104 -2.27 0.58 -9.53
N GLU A 105 -1.72 0.56 -8.32
CA GLU A 105 -2.00 -0.46 -7.31
C GLU A 105 -3.50 -0.62 -7.00
N PRO A 106 -4.28 0.46 -6.74
CA PRO A 106 -5.71 0.34 -6.50
C PRO A 106 -6.47 -0.22 -7.71
N ALA A 107 -6.02 0.09 -8.92
CA ALA A 107 -6.63 -0.44 -10.14
C ALA A 107 -6.39 -1.95 -10.28
N LEU A 108 -5.16 -2.39 -10.02
CA LEU A 108 -4.81 -3.82 -10.05
C LEU A 108 -5.52 -4.59 -8.93
N ALA A 109 -5.64 -4.00 -7.73
CA ALA A 109 -6.37 -4.60 -6.62
C ALA A 109 -7.85 -4.80 -6.96
N ALA A 110 -8.53 -3.78 -7.51
CA ALA A 110 -9.93 -3.86 -7.91
C ALA A 110 -10.16 -4.87 -9.05
N LEU A 111 -9.25 -4.91 -10.04
CA LEU A 111 -9.30 -5.91 -11.11
C LEU A 111 -9.11 -7.32 -10.57
N SER A 112 -8.22 -7.51 -9.60
CA SER A 112 -8.00 -8.81 -8.95
C SER A 112 -9.24 -9.25 -8.18
N GLY A 113 -9.88 -8.36 -7.41
CA GLY A 113 -11.14 -8.62 -6.73
C GLY A 113 -12.25 -9.03 -7.70
N PHE A 114 -12.38 -8.32 -8.83
CA PHE A 114 -13.34 -8.63 -9.88
C PHE A 114 -13.07 -10.02 -10.51
N LEU A 115 -11.82 -10.33 -10.88
CA LEU A 115 -11.47 -11.54 -11.61
C LEU A 115 -11.42 -12.80 -10.73
N PHE A 116 -10.88 -12.70 -9.52
CA PHE A 116 -10.64 -13.86 -8.66
C PHE A 116 -11.69 -14.06 -7.59
N LEU A 117 -12.29 -12.97 -7.09
CA LEU A 117 -13.29 -13.02 -6.03
C LEU A 117 -14.73 -12.84 -6.57
N GLY A 118 -14.89 -12.52 -7.86
CA GLY A 118 -16.19 -12.29 -8.47
C GLY A 118 -16.89 -11.04 -7.95
N GLU A 119 -16.15 -10.07 -7.41
CA GLU A 119 -16.70 -8.83 -6.90
C GLU A 119 -17.35 -8.02 -8.01
N GLN A 120 -18.54 -7.47 -7.75
CA GLN A 120 -19.24 -6.62 -8.70
C GLN A 120 -18.80 -5.17 -8.53
N LEU A 121 -18.10 -4.65 -9.52
CA LEU A 121 -17.70 -3.25 -9.53
C LEU A 121 -18.86 -2.36 -9.97
N SER A 122 -19.19 -1.35 -9.19
CA SER A 122 -20.17 -0.32 -9.56
C SER A 122 -19.66 0.56 -10.70
N LEU A 123 -20.59 1.24 -11.38
CA LEU A 123 -20.24 2.18 -12.46
C LEU A 123 -19.28 3.28 -11.99
N ALA A 124 -19.44 3.75 -10.75
CA ALA A 124 -18.55 4.73 -10.13
C ALA A 124 -17.15 4.19 -9.93
N GLN A 125 -16.99 2.93 -9.52
CA GLN A 125 -15.69 2.28 -9.39
C GLN A 125 -15.00 2.10 -10.76
N TRP A 126 -15.74 1.68 -11.79
CA TRP A 126 -15.21 1.62 -13.16
C TRP A 126 -14.73 3.00 -13.66
N ALA A 127 -15.50 4.06 -13.39
CA ALA A 127 -15.10 5.41 -13.74
C ALA A 127 -13.85 5.85 -12.99
N ALA A 128 -13.74 5.57 -11.68
CA ALA A 128 -12.56 5.87 -10.87
C ALA A 128 -11.32 5.13 -11.36
N LEU A 129 -11.42 3.83 -11.67
CA LEU A 129 -10.33 3.03 -12.23
C LEU A 129 -9.85 3.62 -13.57
N SER A 130 -10.78 3.96 -14.44
CA SER A 130 -10.46 4.58 -15.75
C SER A 130 -9.75 5.92 -15.57
N ALA A 131 -10.15 6.74 -14.60
CA ALA A 131 -9.52 8.00 -14.28
C ALA A 131 -8.08 7.81 -13.76
N ILE A 132 -7.84 6.85 -12.85
CA ILE A 132 -6.52 6.51 -12.32
C ILE A 132 -5.58 6.06 -13.45
N ILE A 133 -6.04 5.13 -14.29
CA ILE A 133 -5.24 4.61 -15.41
C ILE A 133 -4.92 5.73 -16.40
N SER A 134 -5.90 6.56 -16.75
CA SER A 134 -5.70 7.69 -17.67
C SER A 134 -4.72 8.72 -17.13
N ALA A 135 -4.80 9.05 -15.84
CA ALA A 135 -3.87 9.96 -15.16
C ALA A 135 -2.43 9.41 -15.16
N SER A 136 -2.27 8.12 -14.89
CA SER A 136 -0.96 7.44 -14.90
C SER A 136 -0.34 7.42 -16.30
N ILE A 137 -1.12 7.13 -17.33
CA ILE A 137 -0.68 7.18 -18.74
C ILE A 137 -0.30 8.61 -19.10
N GLY A 138 -1.14 9.59 -18.80
CA GLY A 138 -0.89 11.01 -19.11
C GLY A 138 0.40 11.52 -18.45
N SER A 139 0.63 11.18 -17.19
CA SER A 139 1.87 11.51 -16.48
C SER A 139 3.10 10.88 -17.14
N THR A 140 3.01 9.63 -17.57
CA THR A 140 4.11 8.90 -18.24
C THR A 140 4.46 9.53 -19.58
N LEU A 141 3.45 9.88 -20.38
CA LEU A 141 3.65 10.51 -21.68
C LEU A 141 4.29 11.91 -21.56
N THR A 142 3.97 12.65 -20.49
CA THR A 142 4.56 13.97 -20.24
C THR A 142 6.03 13.87 -19.85
N ILE A 143 6.46 12.81 -19.16
CA ILE A 143 7.87 12.56 -18.82
C ILE A 143 8.74 12.36 -20.06
N ARG A 144 8.21 11.73 -21.09
CA ARG A 144 8.96 11.41 -22.32
C ARG A 144 9.29 12.63 -23.18
N LYS A 145 8.68 13.79 -22.88
CA LYS A 145 8.88 15.05 -23.61
C LYS A 145 9.88 16.02 -22.96
N GLN A 146 10.41 15.68 -21.80
CA GLN A 146 11.48 16.42 -21.10
C GLN A 146 12.79 15.64 -21.15
#